data_08e8c702b22032bfd5bb641cefa1c277
#
_entry.id   08e8c702b22032bfd5bb641cefa1c277
#
_cell.length_a   1.000
_cell.length_b   1.000
_cell.length_c   1.000
_cell.angle_alpha   90.00
_cell.angle_beta   90.00
_cell.angle_gamma   90.00
#
_symmetry.space_group_name_H-M   'P 1'
#
loop_
_entity.id
_entity.type
_entity.pdbx_description
1 polymer ?
#
loop_
_entity_poly.entity_id
_entity_poly.type
_entity_poly.pdbx_seq_one_letter_code
_entity_poly.pdbx_strand_id
1 'polypeptide(L)'
;MSEILPMRFSAVIRNVAGGLLLAALAAFAAPPIPPMSADVALAARPGKATAVFAGGCFWGVQSVFQRVRGVLSTTAGYSGGSAQTATYNQVVTETTGHAESVEVVYDPSRITYGQLLRVYFSVAHDPTQLNRQGPDVGTSYRSAIFYTSEEQKRLAMAYIAQLDAAHIFPRRIVTEVTPLKAFYQAEDYHQDYAYYNPSNPYIQVCDRPKIAALKEQFPELFVDYKPARK
;
A
#
# COMPACT_ATOMS: atom_id res chain seq x y z
N MET A 1 -85.02 19.17 17.47
CA MET A 1 -84.86 18.78 16.06
C MET A 1 -83.68 19.66 15.54
N SER A 2 -82.53 19.14 15.51
CA SER A 2 -81.34 19.87 15.07
C SER A 2 -80.52 18.88 14.18
N GLU A 3 -80.48 19.18 12.90
CA GLU A 3 -79.83 18.36 11.89
C GLU A 3 -78.33 18.58 11.97
N ILE A 4 -77.60 17.47 12.08
CA ILE A 4 -76.13 17.48 12.02
C ILE A 4 -75.70 17.14 10.61
N LEU A 5 -75.06 18.10 9.92
CA LEU A 5 -74.47 17.99 8.61
C LEU A 5 -73.13 17.23 8.65
N PRO A 6 -72.85 16.23 7.80
CA PRO A 6 -71.55 15.56 7.84
C PRO A 6 -70.51 16.36 7.05
N MET A 7 -69.39 16.71 7.75
CA MET A 7 -68.19 17.25 7.12
C MET A 7 -67.48 16.22 6.27
N ARG A 8 -67.33 16.47 4.98
CA ARG A 8 -66.50 15.69 4.05
C ARG A 8 -65.02 16.11 4.23
N PHE A 9 -64.21 15.22 4.74
CA PHE A 9 -62.75 15.35 4.66
C PHE A 9 -62.25 14.86 3.32
N SER A 10 -61.79 15.79 2.46
CA SER A 10 -61.04 15.49 1.23
C SER A 10 -59.60 15.20 1.62
N ALA A 11 -59.17 13.95 1.54
CA ALA A 11 -57.78 13.56 1.66
C ALA A 11 -56.99 13.92 0.40
N VAL A 12 -56.13 14.96 0.49
CA VAL A 12 -55.16 15.30 -0.56
C VAL A 12 -53.96 14.38 -0.36
N ILE A 13 -53.88 13.31 -1.17
CA ILE A 13 -52.69 12.45 -1.25
C ILE A 13 -51.61 13.24 -2.03
N ARG A 14 -50.64 13.81 -1.33
CA ARG A 14 -49.43 14.35 -1.96
C ARG A 14 -48.46 13.15 -2.17
N ASN A 15 -48.37 12.73 -3.43
CA ASN A 15 -47.30 11.85 -3.87
C ASN A 15 -45.95 12.57 -3.73
N VAL A 16 -45.20 12.23 -2.66
CA VAL A 16 -43.79 12.57 -2.54
C VAL A 16 -43.01 11.47 -3.28
N ALA A 17 -42.72 11.69 -4.53
CA ALA A 17 -41.76 10.89 -5.27
C ALA A 17 -40.38 11.14 -4.65
N GLY A 18 -39.98 10.28 -3.71
CA GLY A 18 -38.64 10.25 -3.13
C GLY A 18 -37.65 9.75 -4.18
N GLY A 19 -37.06 10.68 -4.93
CA GLY A 19 -35.92 10.37 -5.78
C GLY A 19 -34.75 9.96 -4.88
N LEU A 20 -34.43 8.65 -4.80
CA LEU A 20 -33.13 8.20 -4.29
C LEU A 20 -32.07 8.67 -5.28
N LEU A 21 -31.38 9.75 -4.94
CA LEU A 21 -30.11 10.11 -5.54
C LEU A 21 -29.09 9.06 -5.07
N LEU A 22 -28.88 7.99 -5.85
CA LEU A 22 -27.67 7.18 -5.75
C LEU A 22 -26.50 8.10 -6.18
N ALA A 23 -25.85 8.72 -5.21
CA ALA A 23 -24.53 9.29 -5.41
C ALA A 23 -23.58 8.12 -5.69
N ALA A 24 -23.34 7.84 -6.98
CA ALA A 24 -22.24 7.00 -7.38
C ALA A 24 -20.98 7.71 -6.84
N LEU A 25 -20.41 7.17 -5.76
CA LEU A 25 -19.02 7.44 -5.40
C LEU A 25 -18.18 6.91 -6.56
N ALA A 26 -17.92 7.75 -7.54
CA ALA A 26 -16.82 7.54 -8.46
C ALA A 26 -15.58 7.49 -7.55
N ALA A 27 -15.03 6.29 -7.34
CA ALA A 27 -13.70 6.17 -6.81
C ALA A 27 -12.78 6.87 -7.82
N PHE A 28 -12.47 8.13 -7.56
CA PHE A 28 -11.43 8.82 -8.28
C PHE A 28 -10.16 8.04 -8.00
N ALA A 29 -9.72 7.22 -8.96
CA ALA A 29 -8.38 6.71 -8.96
C ALA A 29 -7.45 7.92 -8.79
N ALA A 30 -6.66 7.93 -7.73
CA ALA A 30 -5.70 9.00 -7.53
C ALA A 30 -4.85 9.12 -8.82
N PRO A 31 -4.58 10.34 -9.32
CA PRO A 31 -3.81 10.49 -10.55
C PRO A 31 -2.48 9.76 -10.39
N PRO A 32 -1.98 9.10 -11.44
CA PRO A 32 -0.71 8.40 -11.36
C PRO A 32 0.37 9.38 -10.95
N ILE A 33 1.12 9.05 -9.91
CA ILE A 33 2.19 9.94 -9.44
C ILE A 33 3.29 10.04 -10.52
N PRO A 34 3.91 11.22 -10.69
CA PRO A 34 4.92 11.43 -11.71
C PRO A 34 6.13 10.50 -11.52
N PRO A 35 6.83 10.14 -12.59
CA PRO A 35 8.10 9.44 -12.45
C PRO A 35 9.10 10.29 -11.67
N MET A 36 10.05 9.62 -11.05
CA MET A 36 11.14 10.29 -10.34
C MET A 36 12.04 11.03 -11.33
N SER A 37 12.23 12.34 -11.12
CA SER A 37 13.05 13.16 -12.01
C SER A 37 14.56 12.90 -11.92
N ALA A 38 15.01 12.41 -10.76
CA ALA A 38 16.42 12.12 -10.47
C ALA A 38 16.72 10.62 -10.41
N ASP A 39 15.95 9.79 -11.13
CA ASP A 39 16.16 8.33 -11.14
C ASP A 39 17.48 7.96 -11.82
N VAL A 40 17.99 6.78 -11.48
CA VAL A 40 19.20 6.21 -12.10
C VAL A 40 18.82 5.46 -13.37
N ALA A 41 19.76 5.35 -14.32
CA ALA A 41 19.58 4.49 -15.47
C ALA A 41 19.56 3.02 -15.07
N LEU A 42 18.88 2.19 -15.87
CA LEU A 42 18.97 0.75 -15.74
C LEU A 42 20.42 0.28 -15.81
N ALA A 43 20.78 -0.72 -15.01
CA ALA A 43 22.11 -1.32 -15.06
C ALA A 43 22.35 -1.99 -16.42
N ALA A 44 23.59 -1.92 -16.89
CA ALA A 44 23.97 -2.48 -18.20
C ALA A 44 23.92 -4.03 -18.23
N ARG A 45 23.92 -4.68 -17.07
CA ARG A 45 23.92 -6.15 -16.94
C ARG A 45 22.94 -6.60 -15.87
N PRO A 46 22.35 -7.80 -16.03
CA PRO A 46 21.54 -8.42 -14.98
C PRO A 46 22.31 -8.52 -13.66
N GLY A 47 21.58 -8.33 -12.57
CA GLY A 47 22.13 -8.37 -11.23
C GLY A 47 21.04 -8.56 -10.17
N LYS A 48 21.45 -8.44 -8.91
CA LYS A 48 20.53 -8.45 -7.77
C LYS A 48 20.81 -7.24 -6.90
N ALA A 49 19.76 -6.49 -6.61
CA ALA A 49 19.76 -5.42 -5.64
C ALA A 49 18.57 -5.62 -4.67
N THR A 50 18.67 -5.05 -3.49
CA THR A 50 17.65 -5.21 -2.43
C THR A 50 17.10 -3.84 -2.05
N ALA A 51 15.77 -3.76 -1.90
CA ALA A 51 15.05 -2.66 -1.29
C ALA A 51 14.19 -3.21 -0.14
N VAL A 52 13.99 -2.43 0.93
CA VAL A 52 13.13 -2.81 2.05
C VAL A 52 12.12 -1.70 2.32
N PHE A 53 10.84 -2.06 2.23
CA PHE A 53 9.72 -1.14 2.35
C PHE A 53 8.75 -1.59 3.44
N ALA A 54 8.24 -0.63 4.22
CA ALA A 54 7.16 -0.81 5.18
C ALA A 54 6.01 0.16 4.83
N GLY A 55 4.78 -0.30 4.82
CA GLY A 55 3.62 0.50 4.38
C GLY A 55 2.29 -0.14 4.78
N GLY A 56 2.08 -0.38 6.08
CA GLY A 56 0.95 -1.12 6.61
C GLY A 56 1.18 -2.62 6.61
N CYS A 57 0.11 -3.39 6.66
CA CYS A 57 0.19 -4.85 6.65
C CYS A 57 1.04 -5.36 5.47
N PHE A 58 2.06 -6.14 5.77
CA PHE A 58 3.02 -6.64 4.79
C PHE A 58 2.42 -7.60 3.77
N TRP A 59 1.24 -8.21 4.03
CA TRP A 59 0.58 -9.06 3.04
C TRP A 59 0.26 -8.30 1.76
N GLY A 60 -0.27 -7.08 1.89
CA GLY A 60 -0.61 -6.23 0.75
C GLY A 60 0.62 -5.69 0.05
N VAL A 61 1.61 -5.22 0.81
CA VAL A 61 2.87 -4.70 0.26
C VAL A 61 3.62 -5.80 -0.50
N GLN A 62 3.75 -7.01 0.08
CA GLN A 62 4.33 -8.17 -0.57
C GLN A 62 3.58 -8.50 -1.86
N SER A 63 2.26 -8.56 -1.80
CA SER A 63 1.40 -8.90 -2.94
C SER A 63 1.55 -7.93 -4.12
N VAL A 64 1.75 -6.63 -3.84
CA VAL A 64 2.04 -5.62 -4.86
C VAL A 64 3.38 -5.91 -5.54
N PHE A 65 4.47 -6.01 -4.76
CA PHE A 65 5.81 -6.16 -5.33
C PHE A 65 6.05 -7.51 -6.01
N GLN A 66 5.36 -8.58 -5.60
CA GLN A 66 5.35 -9.87 -6.30
C GLN A 66 4.87 -9.77 -7.75
N ARG A 67 4.10 -8.73 -8.06
CA ARG A 67 3.50 -8.51 -9.39
C ARG A 67 4.19 -7.42 -10.18
N VAL A 68 5.39 -7.04 -9.78
CA VAL A 68 6.18 -6.02 -10.48
C VAL A 68 7.26 -6.68 -11.33
N ARG A 69 7.24 -6.43 -12.63
CA ARG A 69 8.26 -6.90 -13.58
C ARG A 69 9.64 -6.39 -13.16
N GLY A 70 10.61 -7.29 -13.13
CA GLY A 70 11.98 -6.98 -12.68
C GLY A 70 12.21 -7.30 -11.21
N VAL A 71 11.17 -7.49 -10.40
CA VAL A 71 11.29 -8.09 -9.05
C VAL A 71 11.55 -9.58 -9.19
N LEU A 72 12.54 -10.08 -8.47
CA LEU A 72 13.00 -11.47 -8.48
C LEU A 72 12.39 -12.28 -7.33
N SER A 73 12.30 -11.68 -6.15
CA SER A 73 11.67 -12.26 -4.98
C SER A 73 11.22 -11.19 -3.99
N THR A 74 10.26 -11.52 -3.15
CA THR A 74 9.82 -10.71 -2.02
C THR A 74 9.68 -11.57 -0.79
N THR A 75 10.06 -11.03 0.36
CA THR A 75 9.93 -11.69 1.66
C THR A 75 9.23 -10.75 2.63
N ALA A 76 8.15 -11.19 3.25
CA ALA A 76 7.52 -10.48 4.37
C ALA A 76 8.36 -10.64 5.63
N GLY A 77 8.50 -9.58 6.42
CA GLY A 77 9.34 -9.62 7.60
C GLY A 77 9.24 -8.36 8.47
N TYR A 78 10.23 -8.16 9.30
CA TYR A 78 10.28 -7.11 10.29
C TYR A 78 11.61 -6.35 10.21
N SER A 79 11.55 -5.01 10.30
CA SER A 79 12.74 -4.15 10.35
C SER A 79 12.55 -3.01 11.34
N GLY A 80 13.64 -2.51 11.91
CA GLY A 80 13.66 -1.37 12.84
C GLY A 80 13.81 -1.74 14.32
N GLY A 81 13.46 -2.95 14.73
CA GLY A 81 13.65 -3.47 16.08
C GLY A 81 14.86 -4.41 16.21
N SER A 82 14.90 -5.17 17.30
CA SER A 82 15.99 -6.11 17.61
C SER A 82 15.64 -7.56 17.20
N ALA A 83 16.66 -8.41 17.00
CA ALA A 83 16.48 -9.83 16.68
C ALA A 83 15.61 -10.57 17.70
N GLN A 84 15.75 -10.23 18.98
CA GLN A 84 15.04 -10.88 20.09
C GLN A 84 13.53 -10.65 20.07
N THR A 85 13.08 -9.59 19.39
CA THR A 85 11.66 -9.19 19.33
C THR A 85 11.05 -9.31 17.93
N ALA A 86 11.78 -9.96 17.00
CA ALA A 86 11.35 -10.11 15.60
C ALA A 86 10.44 -11.35 15.41
N THR A 87 9.35 -11.39 16.16
CA THR A 87 8.28 -12.40 16.01
C THR A 87 6.92 -11.72 15.99
N TYR A 88 5.96 -12.28 15.25
CA TYR A 88 4.62 -11.70 15.12
C TYR A 88 4.00 -11.33 16.46
N ASN A 89 4.00 -12.29 17.41
CA ASN A 89 3.41 -12.08 18.73
C ASN A 89 4.02 -10.93 19.53
N GLN A 90 5.28 -10.59 19.25
CA GLN A 90 5.94 -9.45 19.90
C GLN A 90 5.73 -8.15 19.12
N VAL A 91 5.80 -8.21 17.77
CA VAL A 91 5.63 -7.02 16.92
C VAL A 91 4.24 -6.41 17.10
N VAL A 92 3.18 -7.21 17.17
CA VAL A 92 1.81 -6.73 17.40
C VAL A 92 1.55 -6.10 18.76
N THR A 93 2.52 -6.16 19.69
CA THR A 93 2.44 -5.41 20.95
C THR A 93 2.76 -3.92 20.79
N GLU A 94 3.24 -3.50 19.62
CA GLU A 94 3.61 -2.11 19.28
C GLU A 94 4.78 -1.55 20.11
N THR A 95 5.51 -2.38 20.85
CA THR A 95 6.59 -1.95 21.76
C THR A 95 7.99 -2.30 21.27
N THR A 96 8.11 -3.04 20.16
CA THR A 96 9.38 -3.62 19.69
C THR A 96 10.21 -2.69 18.82
N GLY A 97 9.60 -1.62 18.29
CA GLY A 97 10.21 -0.73 17.29
C GLY A 97 10.25 -1.32 15.87
N HIS A 98 9.78 -2.57 15.68
CA HIS A 98 9.66 -3.15 14.35
C HIS A 98 8.55 -2.49 13.54
N ALA A 99 8.77 -2.41 12.21
CA ALA A 99 7.71 -2.23 11.24
C ALA A 99 7.53 -3.53 10.46
N GLU A 100 6.27 -3.88 10.14
CA GLU A 100 5.97 -4.87 9.11
C GLU A 100 6.56 -4.40 7.79
N SER A 101 7.47 -5.18 7.26
CA SER A 101 8.33 -4.78 6.13
C SER A 101 8.35 -5.86 5.07
N VAL A 102 8.67 -5.46 3.85
CA VAL A 102 8.89 -6.38 2.73
C VAL A 102 10.28 -6.13 2.16
N GLU A 103 11.10 -7.17 2.17
CA GLU A 103 12.32 -7.20 1.38
C GLU A 103 11.98 -7.51 -0.07
N VAL A 104 12.46 -6.68 -0.98
CA VAL A 104 12.26 -6.77 -2.43
C VAL A 104 13.61 -6.94 -3.08
N VAL A 105 13.90 -8.13 -3.59
CA VAL A 105 15.08 -8.39 -4.42
C VAL A 105 14.69 -8.17 -5.87
N TYR A 106 15.43 -7.32 -6.58
CA TYR A 106 15.12 -6.94 -7.96
C TYR A 106 16.36 -6.96 -8.87
N ASP A 107 16.12 -7.05 -10.17
CA ASP A 107 17.16 -6.94 -11.20
C ASP A 107 17.27 -5.48 -11.66
N PRO A 108 18.35 -4.76 -11.32
CA PRO A 108 18.52 -3.36 -11.68
C PRO A 108 18.69 -3.11 -13.19
N SER A 109 18.88 -4.17 -14.00
CA SER A 109 18.86 -4.05 -15.47
C SER A 109 17.42 -4.06 -16.03
N ARG A 110 16.41 -4.36 -15.22
CA ARG A 110 15.01 -4.50 -15.64
C ARG A 110 14.07 -3.50 -14.97
N ILE A 111 14.42 -3.03 -13.77
CA ILE A 111 13.66 -2.04 -13.02
C ILE A 111 14.60 -1.21 -12.16
N THR A 112 14.41 0.10 -12.14
CA THR A 112 15.19 1.01 -11.30
C THR A 112 14.64 1.08 -9.88
N TYR A 113 15.45 1.56 -8.94
CA TYR A 113 14.99 1.83 -7.58
C TYR A 113 13.91 2.93 -7.55
N GLY A 114 14.02 3.95 -8.41
CA GLY A 114 13.00 5.00 -8.54
C GLY A 114 11.67 4.48 -9.08
N GLN A 115 11.69 3.50 -9.98
CA GLN A 115 10.45 2.83 -10.42
C GLN A 115 9.81 2.02 -9.29
N LEU A 116 10.60 1.33 -8.44
CA LEU A 116 10.09 0.66 -7.23
C LEU A 116 9.49 1.66 -6.24
N LEU A 117 10.14 2.81 -6.01
CA LEU A 117 9.61 3.89 -5.19
C LEU A 117 8.30 4.45 -5.76
N ARG A 118 8.21 4.58 -7.08
CA ARG A 118 6.97 5.03 -7.72
C ARG A 118 5.81 4.07 -7.47
N VAL A 119 6.03 2.77 -7.59
CA VAL A 119 5.02 1.75 -7.24
C VAL A 119 4.68 1.82 -5.75
N TYR A 120 5.68 1.94 -4.88
CA TYR A 120 5.50 2.04 -3.44
C TYR A 120 4.59 3.20 -3.03
N PHE A 121 4.85 4.40 -3.53
CA PHE A 121 4.05 5.60 -3.23
C PHE A 121 2.71 5.66 -3.97
N SER A 122 2.58 4.97 -5.12
CA SER A 122 1.32 5.02 -5.89
C SER A 122 0.27 4.05 -5.37
N VAL A 123 0.67 2.81 -5.07
CA VAL A 123 -0.32 1.73 -4.91
C VAL A 123 -0.10 0.85 -3.67
N ALA A 124 1.10 0.83 -3.08
CA ALA A 124 1.35 -0.07 -1.95
C ALA A 124 0.68 0.43 -0.66
N HIS A 125 0.62 1.75 -0.44
CA HIS A 125 0.07 2.34 0.78
C HIS A 125 -0.26 3.83 0.62
N ASP A 126 -0.88 4.44 1.63
CA ASP A 126 -1.03 5.89 1.76
C ASP A 126 0.12 6.45 2.61
N PRO A 127 1.08 7.18 2.02
CA PRO A 127 2.27 7.65 2.72
C PRO A 127 2.01 8.82 3.68
N THR A 128 0.76 9.28 3.81
CA THR A 128 0.37 10.39 4.68
C THR A 128 -0.19 9.94 6.04
N GLN A 129 -0.30 8.62 6.26
CA GLN A 129 -0.83 8.06 7.49
C GLN A 129 0.29 7.75 8.48
N LEU A 130 0.32 8.51 9.57
CA LEU A 130 1.33 8.34 10.63
C LEU A 130 0.95 7.17 11.54
N ASN A 131 1.87 6.21 11.71
CA ASN A 131 1.72 5.05 12.59
C ASN A 131 0.40 4.28 12.38
N ARG A 132 -0.04 4.19 11.14
CA ARG A 132 -1.22 3.41 10.76
C ARG A 132 -1.27 3.23 9.25
N GLN A 133 -2.12 2.30 8.78
CA GLN A 133 -2.49 2.18 7.38
C GLN A 133 -3.91 1.63 7.26
N GLY A 134 -4.84 2.47 6.78
CA GLY A 134 -6.24 2.08 6.70
C GLY A 134 -6.82 1.67 8.07
N PRO A 135 -7.30 0.42 8.22
CA PRO A 135 -7.85 -0.06 9.49
C PRO A 135 -6.76 -0.37 10.55
N ASP A 136 -5.52 -0.65 10.10
CA ASP A 136 -4.44 -1.09 10.98
C ASP A 136 -3.82 0.12 11.70
N VAL A 137 -3.74 0.05 13.03
CA VAL A 137 -3.26 1.15 13.89
C VAL A 137 -2.11 0.63 14.74
N GLY A 138 -0.99 1.33 14.70
CA GLY A 138 0.22 1.02 15.45
C GLY A 138 1.48 1.38 14.69
N THR A 139 2.59 1.46 15.43
CA THR A 139 3.92 1.79 14.87
C THR A 139 4.45 0.70 13.94
N SER A 140 3.96 -0.54 14.12
CA SER A 140 4.29 -1.66 13.23
C SER A 140 3.75 -1.46 11.80
N TYR A 141 2.71 -0.64 11.63
CA TYR A 141 2.10 -0.33 10.32
C TYR A 141 2.55 1.02 9.75
N ARG A 142 3.61 1.62 10.29
CA ARG A 142 4.13 2.90 9.80
C ARG A 142 4.69 2.79 8.39
N SER A 143 4.69 3.91 7.69
CA SER A 143 5.36 4.06 6.41
C SER A 143 6.86 4.27 6.63
N ALA A 144 7.70 3.39 6.07
CA ALA A 144 9.14 3.52 6.16
C ALA A 144 9.88 2.90 4.96
N ILE A 145 11.01 3.48 4.63
CA ILE A 145 12.00 2.99 3.68
C ILE A 145 13.28 2.71 4.46
N PHE A 146 13.68 1.44 4.51
CA PHE A 146 14.94 1.04 5.14
C PHE A 146 16.01 0.92 4.04
N TYR A 147 16.82 1.97 3.88
CA TYR A 147 17.81 2.04 2.80
C TYR A 147 19.02 1.15 3.07
N THR A 148 19.55 0.53 2.01
CA THR A 148 20.76 -0.32 2.05
C THR A 148 22.01 0.40 1.56
N SER A 149 21.87 1.62 1.00
CA SER A 149 22.99 2.46 0.52
C SER A 149 22.64 3.94 0.61
N GLU A 150 23.66 4.79 0.64
CA GLU A 150 23.47 6.25 0.59
C GLU A 150 22.80 6.71 -0.71
N GLU A 151 22.96 5.97 -1.81
CA GLU A 151 22.25 6.26 -3.04
C GLU A 151 20.75 6.03 -2.90
N GLN A 152 20.32 4.91 -2.31
CA GLN A 152 18.90 4.66 -2.01
C GLN A 152 18.31 5.75 -1.11
N LYS A 153 19.04 6.16 -0.06
CA LYS A 153 18.64 7.26 0.81
C LYS A 153 18.44 8.55 0.03
N ARG A 154 19.43 8.94 -0.78
CA ARG A 154 19.38 10.16 -1.60
C ARG A 154 18.16 10.12 -2.56
N LEU A 155 17.95 9.00 -3.24
CA LEU A 155 16.83 8.82 -4.17
C LEU A 155 15.48 8.88 -3.44
N ALA A 156 15.33 8.17 -2.32
CA ALA A 156 14.08 8.18 -1.55
C ALA A 156 13.73 9.60 -1.06
N MET A 157 14.69 10.30 -0.48
CA MET A 157 14.50 11.67 0.02
C MET A 157 14.19 12.65 -1.12
N ALA A 158 14.88 12.53 -2.26
CA ALA A 158 14.64 13.39 -3.42
C ALA A 158 13.22 13.15 -3.99
N TYR A 159 12.78 11.89 -4.03
CA TYR A 159 11.44 11.59 -4.55
C TYR A 159 10.33 12.05 -3.60
N ILE A 160 10.49 11.87 -2.30
CA ILE A 160 9.57 12.42 -1.29
C ILE A 160 9.46 13.95 -1.45
N ALA A 161 10.60 14.66 -1.57
CA ALA A 161 10.62 16.09 -1.77
C ALA A 161 9.92 16.51 -3.09
N GLN A 162 10.12 15.75 -4.17
CA GLN A 162 9.44 15.98 -5.45
C GLN A 162 7.92 15.84 -5.32
N LEU A 163 7.44 14.78 -4.65
CA LEU A 163 6.02 14.52 -4.48
C LEU A 163 5.34 15.55 -3.54
N ASP A 164 6.01 15.94 -2.46
CA ASP A 164 5.54 16.98 -1.53
C ASP A 164 5.48 18.35 -2.24
N ALA A 165 6.51 18.72 -3.00
CA ALA A 165 6.55 19.97 -3.75
C ALA A 165 5.46 20.07 -4.84
N ALA A 166 5.13 18.91 -5.44
CA ALA A 166 4.07 18.81 -6.43
C ALA A 166 2.66 18.68 -5.83
N HIS A 167 2.54 18.66 -4.49
CA HIS A 167 1.27 18.49 -3.76
C HIS A 167 0.45 17.28 -4.25
N ILE A 168 1.14 16.15 -4.53
CA ILE A 168 0.49 14.94 -5.04
C ILE A 168 -0.48 14.36 -4.02
N PHE A 169 -0.15 14.44 -2.73
CA PHE A 169 -0.99 13.98 -1.64
C PHE A 169 -1.63 15.17 -0.90
N PRO A 170 -2.81 14.99 -0.30
CA PRO A 170 -3.51 16.07 0.42
C PRO A 170 -2.82 16.50 1.72
N ARG A 171 -1.86 15.69 2.20
CA ARG A 171 -1.04 15.93 3.40
C ARG A 171 0.42 15.59 3.08
N ARG A 172 1.33 16.08 3.91
CA ARG A 172 2.76 15.75 3.77
C ARG A 172 2.99 14.25 3.91
N ILE A 173 3.97 13.77 3.18
CA ILE A 173 4.48 12.41 3.31
C ILE A 173 5.16 12.26 4.67
N VAL A 174 4.77 11.22 5.42
CA VAL A 174 5.33 10.89 6.76
C VAL A 174 6.23 9.66 6.72
N THR A 175 6.61 9.21 5.54
CA THR A 175 7.49 8.05 5.34
C THR A 175 8.85 8.29 5.98
N GLU A 176 9.24 7.44 6.92
CA GLU A 176 10.58 7.44 7.50
C GLU A 176 11.61 6.92 6.49
N VAL A 177 12.79 7.57 6.40
CA VAL A 177 13.91 7.09 5.58
C VAL A 177 15.07 6.81 6.51
N THR A 178 15.28 5.55 6.86
CA THR A 178 16.25 5.13 7.89
C THR A 178 17.18 4.04 7.36
N PRO A 179 18.41 3.89 7.91
CA PRO A 179 19.31 2.82 7.46
C PRO A 179 18.75 1.44 7.82
N LEU A 180 18.88 0.49 6.92
CA LEU A 180 18.58 -0.91 7.20
C LEU A 180 19.68 -1.48 8.12
N LYS A 181 19.34 -1.71 9.39
CA LYS A 181 20.26 -2.37 10.33
C LYS A 181 20.17 -3.89 10.18
N ALA A 182 18.95 -4.40 10.07
CA ALA A 182 18.67 -5.81 9.83
C ALA A 182 17.24 -5.97 9.29
N PHE A 183 17.03 -7.05 8.54
CA PHE A 183 15.73 -7.56 8.14
C PHE A 183 15.57 -8.95 8.73
N TYR A 184 14.43 -9.21 9.35
CA TYR A 184 14.08 -10.50 9.94
C TYR A 184 12.87 -11.05 9.21
N GLN A 185 13.03 -12.20 8.55
CA GLN A 185 11.92 -12.86 7.86
C GLN A 185 10.80 -13.18 8.85
N ALA A 186 9.58 -12.87 8.49
CA ALA A 186 8.39 -13.28 9.23
C ALA A 186 8.14 -14.77 9.03
N GLU A 187 7.30 -15.30 9.91
CA GLU A 187 6.94 -16.72 9.95
C GLU A 187 6.38 -17.19 8.60
N ASP A 188 6.57 -18.46 8.27
CA ASP A 188 6.23 -19.03 6.96
C ASP A 188 4.75 -18.86 6.58
N TYR A 189 3.85 -18.87 7.57
CA TYR A 189 2.42 -18.69 7.31
C TYR A 189 2.05 -17.27 6.87
N HIS A 190 2.94 -16.29 7.02
CA HIS A 190 2.77 -14.93 6.50
C HIS A 190 3.23 -14.79 5.05
N GLN A 191 4.10 -15.70 4.58
CA GLN A 191 4.62 -15.61 3.21
C GLN A 191 3.52 -15.95 2.21
N ASP A 192 3.38 -15.13 1.15
CA ASP A 192 2.38 -15.31 0.09
C ASP A 192 0.93 -15.34 0.60
N TYR A 193 0.66 -14.76 1.78
CA TYR A 193 -0.63 -14.88 2.46
C TYR A 193 -1.80 -14.45 1.57
N ALA A 194 -1.70 -13.31 0.89
CA ALA A 194 -2.75 -12.80 0.02
C ALA A 194 -3.02 -13.73 -1.19
N TYR A 195 -2.01 -14.48 -1.65
CA TYR A 195 -2.17 -15.44 -2.72
C TYR A 195 -2.94 -16.70 -2.25
N TYR A 196 -2.59 -17.24 -1.09
CA TYR A 196 -3.21 -18.46 -0.56
C TYR A 196 -4.57 -18.22 0.10
N ASN A 197 -4.87 -16.97 0.50
CA ASN A 197 -6.10 -16.60 1.20
C ASN A 197 -6.92 -15.55 0.44
N PRO A 198 -7.24 -15.75 -0.86
CA PRO A 198 -7.89 -14.72 -1.68
C PRO A 198 -9.32 -14.39 -1.24
N SER A 199 -9.97 -15.26 -0.47
CA SER A 199 -11.33 -15.06 0.09
C SER A 199 -11.33 -14.41 1.46
N ASN A 200 -10.17 -14.18 2.10
CA ASN A 200 -10.11 -13.49 3.38
C ASN A 200 -10.68 -12.07 3.23
N PRO A 201 -11.64 -11.63 4.09
CA PRO A 201 -12.27 -10.31 3.98
C PRO A 201 -11.28 -9.14 4.00
N TYR A 202 -10.21 -9.23 4.78
CA TYR A 202 -9.16 -8.21 4.83
C TYR A 202 -8.46 -8.09 3.45
N ILE A 203 -8.08 -9.23 2.87
CA ILE A 203 -7.44 -9.26 1.53
C ILE A 203 -8.37 -8.68 0.47
N GLN A 204 -9.67 -9.00 0.53
CA GLN A 204 -10.65 -8.48 -0.42
C GLN A 204 -10.78 -6.95 -0.35
N VAL A 205 -10.82 -6.40 0.87
CA VAL A 205 -11.08 -4.97 1.10
C VAL A 205 -9.81 -4.14 1.06
N CYS A 206 -8.69 -4.63 1.62
CA CYS A 206 -7.48 -3.83 1.81
C CYS A 206 -6.42 -4.08 0.72
N ASP A 207 -6.27 -5.32 0.21
CA ASP A 207 -5.12 -5.66 -0.63
C ASP A 207 -5.46 -5.83 -2.12
N ARG A 208 -6.62 -6.42 -2.45
CA ARG A 208 -7.05 -6.54 -3.86
C ARG A 208 -7.14 -5.20 -4.60
N PRO A 209 -7.63 -4.11 -3.98
CA PRO A 209 -7.62 -2.80 -4.64
C PRO A 209 -6.22 -2.31 -5.02
N LYS A 210 -5.19 -2.61 -4.20
CA LYS A 210 -3.80 -2.25 -4.50
C LYS A 210 -3.30 -2.97 -5.75
N ILE A 211 -3.63 -4.26 -5.90
CA ILE A 211 -3.27 -5.07 -7.08
C ILE A 211 -4.00 -4.55 -8.33
N ALA A 212 -5.28 -4.21 -8.20
CA ALA A 212 -6.05 -3.62 -9.29
C ALA A 212 -5.45 -2.28 -9.74
N ALA A 213 -5.10 -1.42 -8.77
CA ALA A 213 -4.44 -0.14 -9.04
C ALA A 213 -3.05 -0.32 -9.68
N LEU A 214 -2.27 -1.32 -9.26
CA LEU A 214 -1.00 -1.64 -9.92
C LEU A 214 -1.21 -2.00 -11.39
N LYS A 215 -2.18 -2.85 -11.68
CA LYS A 215 -2.49 -3.27 -13.06
C LYS A 215 -3.00 -2.12 -13.92
N GLU A 216 -3.78 -1.23 -13.34
CA GLU A 216 -4.34 -0.06 -14.03
C GLU A 216 -3.29 1.02 -14.28
N GLN A 217 -2.51 1.38 -13.25
CA GLN A 217 -1.56 2.50 -13.31
C GLN A 217 -0.22 2.12 -13.95
N PHE A 218 0.17 0.85 -13.90
CA PHE A 218 1.47 0.34 -14.37
C PHE A 218 1.32 -0.94 -15.20
N PRO A 219 0.51 -0.93 -16.27
CA PRO A 219 0.28 -2.14 -17.07
C PRO A 219 1.58 -2.72 -17.65
N GLU A 220 2.59 -1.89 -17.94
CA GLU A 220 3.89 -2.30 -18.45
C GLU A 220 4.75 -3.00 -17.40
N LEU A 221 4.54 -2.69 -16.11
CA LEU A 221 5.24 -3.33 -14.99
C LEU A 221 4.47 -4.53 -14.44
N PHE A 222 3.16 -4.61 -14.66
CA PHE A 222 2.34 -5.66 -14.08
C PHE A 222 2.69 -7.03 -14.67
N VAL A 223 2.82 -8.03 -13.78
CA VAL A 223 2.91 -9.45 -14.13
C VAL A 223 2.02 -10.27 -13.19
N ASP A 224 1.45 -11.36 -13.72
CA ASP A 224 0.75 -12.31 -12.86
C ASP A 224 1.77 -13.04 -11.97
N TYR A 225 1.38 -13.23 -10.71
CA TYR A 225 2.22 -13.90 -9.72
C TYR A 225 1.68 -15.31 -9.41
N LYS A 226 2.61 -16.25 -9.38
CA LYS A 226 2.42 -17.58 -8.79
C LYS A 226 3.63 -17.91 -7.94
N PRO A 227 3.47 -18.30 -6.66
CA PRO A 227 4.60 -18.73 -5.85
C PRO A 227 5.29 -19.92 -6.49
N ALA A 228 6.60 -20.01 -6.31
CA ALA A 228 7.33 -21.24 -6.64
C ALA A 228 6.72 -22.40 -5.85
N ARG A 229 6.56 -23.56 -6.49
CA ARG A 229 6.12 -24.77 -5.76
C ARG A 229 7.15 -25.07 -4.67
N LYS A 230 6.67 -25.11 -3.41
CA LYS A 230 7.46 -25.59 -2.28
C LYS A 230 7.74 -27.07 -2.43
#